data_d636a8db5809923b4de4b1c324d0ceea
#
_entry.id   d636a8db5809923b4de4b1c324d0ceea
#
_cell.length_a   1.000
_cell.length_b   1.000
_cell.length_c   1.000
_cell.angle_alpha   90.00
_cell.angle_beta   90.00
_cell.angle_gamma   90.00
#
_symmetry.space_group_name_H-M   'P 1'
#
loop_
_entity.id
_entity.type
_entity.pdbx_description
1 polymer ?
#
loop_
_entity_poly.entity_id
_entity_poly.type
_entity_poly.pdbx_seq_one_letter_code
_entity_poly.pdbx_strand_id
1 'polypeptide(L)'
;YMANVFEHPFELVQVEVLPEAKDSPKAIGGHMDGCRIGFDAGGSDRKVSAVIDGEAVYSEEIVWFPKTNSDPEYHYNGIVAALKSAAEHMPRVDAVGVSSAGVYINNRTMNASLFLKVPKDEFDAKVKDIYIRAITDTFGNVPYCVVNDGDVTALAGAMSLKENNILGIAMGTSEAVGFVDTEGRITGWLNELAFVPVDANPEAMRDEWSGDIGCGVKYFSQDGVNKLAPRAGIELGEALSPAEKLKVVQRLMEEGDERAAAVYRSIGVYLAHSLAYYESLYGCRSVLLLGRVMSGKGGDLIISTCESVLRDEYPELAGKLRLALPDEYFRRVGQSAVAASLPEITK
;
A
#
# COMPACT_ATOMS: atom_id res chain seq x y z
N TYR A 1 -9.24 10.88 15.95
CA TYR A 1 -8.34 9.97 15.23
C TYR A 1 -6.89 10.16 15.66
N MET A 2 -6.28 11.33 15.41
CA MET A 2 -4.86 11.61 15.73
C MET A 2 -4.49 11.41 17.19
N ALA A 3 -5.39 11.77 18.11
CA ALA A 3 -5.17 11.51 19.56
C ALA A 3 -5.05 10.00 19.89
N ASN A 4 -5.79 9.15 19.18
CA ASN A 4 -5.66 7.70 19.35
C ASN A 4 -4.36 7.16 18.74
N VAL A 5 -3.96 7.69 17.57
CA VAL A 5 -2.72 7.29 16.88
C VAL A 5 -1.49 7.63 17.71
N PHE A 6 -1.41 8.87 18.22
CA PHE A 6 -0.26 9.36 18.95
C PHE A 6 -0.35 9.19 20.47
N GLU A 7 -1.44 8.60 20.98
CA GLU A 7 -1.70 8.32 22.42
C GLU A 7 -1.68 9.59 23.31
N HIS A 8 -1.91 10.76 22.72
CA HIS A 8 -2.06 12.02 23.43
C HIS A 8 -3.05 12.97 22.71
N PRO A 9 -3.63 13.94 23.43
CA PRO A 9 -4.57 14.89 22.82
C PRO A 9 -3.97 15.64 21.64
N PHE A 10 -4.80 15.87 20.62
CA PHE A 10 -4.45 16.77 19.54
C PHE A 10 -4.66 18.22 19.99
N GLU A 11 -3.64 19.04 19.84
CA GLU A 11 -3.67 20.46 20.21
C GLU A 11 -3.34 21.33 19.01
N LEU A 12 -4.16 22.35 18.77
CA LEU A 12 -3.91 23.36 17.76
C LEU A 12 -3.32 24.60 18.43
N VAL A 13 -2.09 24.92 18.09
CA VAL A 13 -1.39 26.07 18.68
C VAL A 13 -1.10 27.09 17.57
N GLN A 14 -1.53 28.34 17.80
CA GLN A 14 -1.15 29.47 16.96
C GLN A 14 0.23 29.98 17.40
N VAL A 15 1.15 30.07 16.44
CA VAL A 15 2.52 30.53 16.71
C VAL A 15 2.87 31.71 15.79
N GLU A 16 3.71 32.63 16.30
CA GLU A 16 4.22 33.75 15.49
C GLU A 16 5.38 33.33 14.58
N VAL A 17 6.16 32.34 15.00
CA VAL A 17 7.29 31.79 14.26
C VAL A 17 7.07 30.27 14.10
N LEU A 18 7.15 29.78 12.87
CA LEU A 18 7.05 28.34 12.61
C LEU A 18 8.18 27.60 13.34
N PRO A 19 7.86 26.54 14.11
CA PRO A 19 8.91 25.70 14.68
C PRO A 19 9.69 25.00 13.57
N GLU A 20 10.93 24.64 13.88
CA GLU A 20 11.75 23.84 12.99
C GLU A 20 11.08 22.47 12.72
N ALA A 21 11.13 22.01 11.46
CA ALA A 21 10.62 20.70 11.10
C ALA A 21 11.38 19.59 11.84
N LYS A 22 10.62 18.60 12.36
CA LYS A 22 11.17 17.48 13.12
C LYS A 22 10.84 16.17 12.42
N ASP A 23 11.43 15.96 11.26
CA ASP A 23 11.35 14.68 10.57
C ASP A 23 12.31 13.66 11.19
N SER A 24 11.89 12.40 11.22
CA SER A 24 12.72 11.29 11.70
C SER A 24 12.76 10.18 10.64
N PRO A 25 13.29 10.47 9.45
CA PRO A 25 13.36 9.50 8.38
C PRO A 25 14.29 8.34 8.77
N LYS A 26 13.90 7.13 8.40
CA LYS A 26 14.63 5.90 8.73
C LYS A 26 15.14 5.25 7.46
N ALA A 27 16.41 4.90 7.43
CA ALA A 27 16.96 3.99 6.43
C ALA A 27 16.46 2.57 6.76
N ILE A 28 15.36 2.17 6.14
CA ILE A 28 14.70 0.88 6.35
C ILE A 28 14.62 0.19 4.99
N GLY A 29 14.90 -1.11 4.97
CA GLY A 29 14.78 -1.92 3.75
C GLY A 29 16.06 -2.01 2.95
N GLY A 30 16.01 -2.83 1.89
CA GLY A 30 17.15 -3.14 1.05
C GLY A 30 18.13 -4.14 1.66
N HIS A 31 17.87 -4.66 2.86
CA HIS A 31 18.68 -5.69 3.51
C HIS A 31 18.33 -7.07 2.95
N MET A 32 19.28 -7.70 2.25
CA MET A 32 19.01 -8.95 1.53
C MET A 32 19.81 -10.14 2.05
N ASP A 33 20.75 -9.93 2.99
CA ASP A 33 21.58 -10.97 3.59
C ASP A 33 20.81 -11.86 4.58
N GLY A 34 21.17 -13.13 4.66
CA GLY A 34 20.63 -14.10 5.62
C GLY A 34 19.26 -14.67 5.27
N CYS A 35 18.64 -15.32 6.26
CA CYS A 35 17.34 -16.00 6.12
C CYS A 35 16.23 -15.09 6.70
N ARG A 36 15.40 -14.54 5.86
CA ARG A 36 14.42 -13.50 6.20
C ARG A 36 13.00 -13.93 5.89
N ILE A 37 12.08 -13.62 6.76
CA ILE A 37 10.64 -13.76 6.48
C ILE A 37 10.06 -12.38 6.20
N GLY A 38 9.30 -12.28 5.12
CA GLY A 38 8.44 -11.13 4.85
C GLY A 38 6.97 -11.53 4.91
N PHE A 39 6.19 -10.79 5.67
CA PHE A 39 4.77 -11.00 5.81
C PHE A 39 4.01 -9.75 5.32
N ASP A 40 3.03 -9.95 4.45
CA ASP A 40 2.15 -8.90 3.94
C ASP A 40 0.71 -9.19 4.36
N ALA A 41 0.19 -8.35 5.26
CA ALA A 41 -1.15 -8.46 5.81
C ALA A 41 -2.13 -7.61 5.01
N GLY A 42 -2.69 -8.16 3.95
CA GLY A 42 -3.72 -7.53 3.13
C GLY A 42 -5.13 -7.64 3.73
N GLY A 43 -6.06 -6.89 3.16
CA GLY A 43 -7.46 -6.84 3.62
C GLY A 43 -8.32 -8.04 3.22
N SER A 44 -7.90 -8.83 2.23
CA SER A 44 -8.61 -10.00 1.68
C SER A 44 -7.75 -11.26 1.65
N ASP A 45 -6.45 -11.10 1.67
CA ASP A 45 -5.46 -12.17 1.66
C ASP A 45 -4.27 -11.76 2.51
N ARG A 46 -3.53 -12.75 2.98
CA ARG A 46 -2.23 -12.58 3.62
C ARG A 46 -1.18 -13.33 2.80
N LYS A 47 -0.03 -12.70 2.64
CA LYS A 47 1.09 -13.28 1.91
C LYS A 47 2.30 -13.41 2.81
N VAL A 48 3.05 -14.47 2.62
CA VAL A 48 4.33 -14.67 3.31
C VAL A 48 5.37 -15.14 2.32
N SER A 49 6.60 -14.68 2.47
CA SER A 49 7.74 -15.14 1.69
C SER A 49 8.90 -15.51 2.60
N ALA A 50 9.54 -16.62 2.26
CA ALA A 50 10.84 -17.00 2.76
C ALA A 50 11.91 -16.51 1.78
N VAL A 51 12.86 -15.71 2.25
CA VAL A 51 13.92 -15.09 1.42
C VAL A 51 15.28 -15.48 2.00
N ILE A 52 16.14 -16.07 1.18
CA ILE A 52 17.52 -16.43 1.56
C ILE A 52 18.47 -15.65 0.66
N ASP A 53 19.31 -14.81 1.25
CA ASP A 53 20.31 -13.97 0.57
C ASP A 53 19.72 -13.23 -0.65
N GLY A 54 18.50 -12.68 -0.49
CA GLY A 54 17.78 -11.91 -1.50
C GLY A 54 16.99 -12.74 -2.50
N GLU A 55 17.03 -14.06 -2.44
CA GLU A 55 16.22 -14.94 -3.29
C GLU A 55 14.98 -15.44 -2.54
N ALA A 56 13.79 -15.21 -3.12
CA ALA A 56 12.55 -15.75 -2.58
C ALA A 56 12.46 -17.25 -2.90
N VAL A 57 12.71 -18.09 -1.89
CA VAL A 57 12.70 -19.56 -2.01
C VAL A 57 11.33 -20.17 -1.79
N TYR A 58 10.43 -19.42 -1.15
CA TYR A 58 9.03 -19.80 -0.94
C TYR A 58 8.15 -18.57 -0.86
N SER A 59 6.92 -18.68 -1.36
CA SER A 59 5.87 -17.70 -1.18
C SER A 59 4.51 -18.38 -1.12
N GLU A 60 3.66 -17.92 -0.22
CA GLU A 60 2.30 -18.42 -0.04
C GLU A 60 1.32 -17.25 0.08
N GLU A 61 0.15 -17.39 -0.52
CA GLU A 61 -0.98 -16.47 -0.40
C GLU A 61 -2.20 -17.23 0.11
N ILE A 62 -2.77 -16.77 1.23
CA ILE A 62 -3.95 -17.39 1.85
C ILE A 62 -5.04 -16.34 2.01
N VAL A 63 -6.23 -16.64 1.53
CA VAL A 63 -7.42 -15.83 1.76
C VAL A 63 -7.75 -15.83 3.27
N TRP A 64 -8.02 -14.65 3.81
CA TRP A 64 -8.48 -14.46 5.18
C TRP A 64 -9.50 -13.32 5.25
N PHE A 65 -10.16 -13.17 6.40
CA PHE A 65 -11.24 -12.20 6.55
C PHE A 65 -11.02 -11.31 7.79
N PRO A 66 -9.93 -10.54 7.85
CA PRO A 66 -9.56 -9.79 9.06
C PRO A 66 -10.56 -8.68 9.38
N LYS A 67 -11.05 -7.97 8.36
CA LYS A 67 -11.98 -6.82 8.53
C LYS A 67 -13.34 -7.19 9.10
N THR A 68 -13.74 -8.45 9.02
CA THR A 68 -15.04 -8.94 9.48
C THR A 68 -14.96 -9.74 10.77
N ASN A 69 -13.76 -10.05 11.24
CA ASN A 69 -13.54 -10.83 12.45
C ASN A 69 -13.25 -9.91 13.65
N SER A 70 -13.94 -10.15 14.77
CA SER A 70 -13.78 -9.38 16.00
C SER A 70 -12.84 -10.04 17.03
N ASP A 71 -12.41 -11.28 16.79
CA ASP A 71 -11.53 -12.01 17.70
C ASP A 71 -10.05 -11.71 17.41
N PRO A 72 -9.30 -11.10 18.33
CA PRO A 72 -7.86 -10.88 18.17
C PRO A 72 -7.06 -12.17 17.97
N GLU A 73 -7.51 -13.29 18.51
CA GLU A 73 -6.81 -14.57 18.37
C GLU A 73 -6.90 -15.13 16.95
N TYR A 74 -7.98 -14.83 16.22
CA TYR A 74 -8.07 -15.16 14.79
C TYR A 74 -6.92 -14.51 14.00
N HIS A 75 -6.67 -13.23 14.26
CA HIS A 75 -5.61 -12.47 13.58
C HIS A 75 -4.23 -12.99 14.01
N TYR A 76 -4.03 -13.14 15.31
CA TYR A 76 -2.76 -13.64 15.88
C TYR A 76 -2.40 -15.02 15.31
N ASN A 77 -3.33 -15.96 15.37
CA ASN A 77 -3.11 -17.32 14.86
C ASN A 77 -2.85 -17.33 13.36
N GLY A 78 -3.52 -16.45 12.60
CA GLY A 78 -3.29 -16.27 11.18
C GLY A 78 -1.88 -15.79 10.87
N ILE A 79 -1.37 -14.80 11.61
CA ILE A 79 0.00 -14.29 11.47
C ILE A 79 1.01 -15.39 11.83
N VAL A 80 0.87 -16.03 12.98
CA VAL A 80 1.78 -17.11 13.44
C VAL A 80 1.82 -18.27 12.44
N ALA A 81 0.66 -18.67 11.90
CA ALA A 81 0.61 -19.75 10.90
C ALA A 81 1.42 -19.39 9.65
N ALA A 82 1.27 -18.16 9.12
CA ALA A 82 2.03 -17.71 7.96
C ALA A 82 3.55 -17.66 8.25
N LEU A 83 3.94 -17.12 9.40
CA LEU A 83 5.35 -17.04 9.79
C LEU A 83 5.98 -18.43 9.91
N LYS A 84 5.28 -19.40 10.50
CA LYS A 84 5.75 -20.78 10.61
C LYS A 84 5.84 -21.48 9.26
N SER A 85 4.84 -21.29 8.38
CA SER A 85 4.86 -21.85 7.01
C SER A 85 6.11 -21.39 6.25
N ALA A 86 6.47 -20.10 6.29
CA ALA A 86 7.68 -19.63 5.65
C ALA A 86 8.96 -20.18 6.30
N ALA A 87 9.01 -20.29 7.63
CA ALA A 87 10.17 -20.79 8.35
C ALA A 87 10.52 -22.24 8.01
N GLU A 88 9.54 -23.07 7.64
CA GLU A 88 9.77 -24.46 7.22
C GLU A 88 10.62 -24.57 5.94
N HIS A 89 10.76 -23.50 5.18
CA HIS A 89 11.51 -23.46 3.92
C HIS A 89 12.91 -22.85 4.05
N MET A 90 13.40 -22.63 5.26
CA MET A 90 14.73 -22.07 5.51
C MET A 90 15.40 -22.73 6.74
N PRO A 91 16.74 -22.76 6.79
CA PRO A 91 17.46 -23.46 7.88
C PRO A 91 17.36 -22.74 9.23
N ARG A 92 17.04 -21.44 9.24
CA ARG A 92 16.88 -20.57 10.41
C ARG A 92 16.11 -19.32 10.02
N VAL A 93 15.74 -18.51 10.99
CA VAL A 93 15.17 -17.17 10.76
C VAL A 93 16.07 -16.13 11.39
N ASP A 94 16.64 -15.24 10.59
CA ASP A 94 17.54 -14.18 11.04
C ASP A 94 16.82 -12.84 11.23
N ALA A 95 15.72 -12.60 10.50
CA ALA A 95 14.93 -11.36 10.61
C ALA A 95 13.52 -11.54 10.06
N VAL A 96 12.57 -10.69 10.52
CA VAL A 96 11.17 -10.69 10.07
C VAL A 96 10.71 -9.27 9.74
N GLY A 97 10.29 -9.04 8.50
CA GLY A 97 9.67 -7.80 8.07
C GLY A 97 8.17 -7.95 7.83
N VAL A 98 7.40 -6.94 8.22
CA VAL A 98 5.93 -6.93 8.09
C VAL A 98 5.49 -5.71 7.32
N SER A 99 4.73 -5.94 6.26
CA SER A 99 3.92 -4.98 5.50
C SER A 99 2.46 -5.11 5.95
N SER A 100 1.83 -4.04 6.34
CA SER A 100 0.42 -4.12 6.74
C SER A 100 -0.28 -2.78 6.60
N ALA A 101 -1.55 -2.80 6.16
CA ALA A 101 -2.38 -1.60 6.10
C ALA A 101 -2.62 -1.02 7.49
N GLY A 102 -2.34 0.27 7.67
CA GLY A 102 -2.56 0.99 8.93
C GLY A 102 -1.41 1.90 9.32
N VAL A 103 -1.52 2.50 10.50
CA VAL A 103 -0.50 3.37 11.09
C VAL A 103 0.29 2.60 12.14
N TYR A 104 1.60 2.59 11.97
CA TYR A 104 2.55 1.86 12.82
C TYR A 104 3.56 2.85 13.44
N ILE A 105 3.71 2.80 14.76
CA ILE A 105 4.70 3.59 15.49
C ILE A 105 5.52 2.63 16.35
N ASN A 106 6.84 2.59 16.14
CA ASN A 106 7.74 1.69 16.85
C ASN A 106 7.31 0.20 16.76
N ASN A 107 6.90 -0.25 15.58
CA ASN A 107 6.39 -1.58 15.28
C ASN A 107 5.02 -1.92 15.92
N ARG A 108 4.39 -0.98 16.61
CA ARG A 108 3.08 -1.15 17.23
C ARG A 108 1.97 -0.71 16.28
N THR A 109 0.89 -1.45 16.26
CA THR A 109 -0.33 -1.12 15.51
C THR A 109 -1.10 -0.02 16.22
N MET A 110 -1.08 1.20 15.71
CA MET A 110 -1.80 2.32 16.32
C MET A 110 -3.24 2.43 15.81
N ASN A 111 -3.42 2.19 14.53
CA ASN A 111 -4.72 2.08 13.87
C ASN A 111 -4.58 1.26 12.59
N ALA A 112 -5.51 0.35 12.32
CA ALA A 112 -5.48 -0.44 11.10
C ALA A 112 -6.87 -0.96 10.73
N SER A 113 -7.23 -0.84 9.46
CA SER A 113 -8.53 -1.30 8.93
C SER A 113 -8.73 -2.81 9.05
N LEU A 114 -7.67 -3.58 9.19
CA LEU A 114 -7.72 -5.03 9.38
C LEU A 114 -8.43 -5.42 10.68
N PHE A 115 -8.43 -4.55 11.70
CA PHE A 115 -8.95 -4.83 13.03
C PHE A 115 -10.23 -4.04 13.35
N LEU A 116 -10.95 -3.55 12.34
CA LEU A 116 -12.14 -2.69 12.50
C LEU A 116 -13.24 -3.28 13.37
N LYS A 117 -13.36 -4.59 13.44
CA LYS A 117 -14.40 -5.28 14.24
C LYS A 117 -13.93 -5.64 15.64
N VAL A 118 -12.63 -5.51 15.93
CA VAL A 118 -12.09 -5.78 17.26
C VAL A 118 -12.53 -4.67 18.22
N PRO A 119 -13.13 -4.99 19.36
CA PRO A 119 -13.48 -4.00 20.37
C PRO A 119 -12.26 -3.21 20.85
N LYS A 120 -12.47 -1.93 21.19
CA LYS A 120 -11.37 -1.01 21.53
C LYS A 120 -10.49 -1.49 22.69
N ASP A 121 -11.07 -2.04 23.72
CA ASP A 121 -10.36 -2.61 24.87
C ASP A 121 -9.53 -3.83 24.52
N GLU A 122 -10.07 -4.72 23.68
CA GLU A 122 -9.33 -5.87 23.12
C GLU A 122 -8.22 -5.41 22.16
N PHE A 123 -8.49 -4.38 21.36
CA PHE A 123 -7.47 -3.78 20.46
C PHE A 123 -6.29 -3.24 21.29
N ASP A 124 -6.57 -2.43 22.31
CA ASP A 124 -5.53 -1.84 23.16
C ASP A 124 -4.74 -2.91 23.92
N ALA A 125 -5.38 -3.99 24.37
CA ALA A 125 -4.76 -5.05 25.14
C ALA A 125 -4.00 -6.10 24.30
N LYS A 126 -4.48 -6.43 23.09
CA LYS A 126 -4.02 -7.60 22.34
C LYS A 126 -3.51 -7.30 20.92
N VAL A 127 -3.99 -6.21 20.28
CA VAL A 127 -3.70 -5.92 18.88
C VAL A 127 -2.55 -4.93 18.73
N LYS A 128 -2.39 -3.98 19.61
CA LYS A 128 -1.30 -2.99 19.50
C LYS A 128 0.07 -3.64 19.29
N ASP A 129 0.35 -4.71 20.00
CA ASP A 129 1.62 -5.44 19.92
C ASP A 129 1.49 -6.79 19.21
N ILE A 130 0.47 -7.00 18.37
CA ILE A 130 0.14 -8.30 17.78
C ILE A 130 1.26 -8.87 16.92
N TYR A 131 1.89 -8.06 16.06
CA TYR A 131 3.02 -8.49 15.22
C TYR A 131 4.26 -8.76 16.05
N ILE A 132 4.57 -7.89 17.03
CA ILE A 132 5.68 -8.06 17.95
C ILE A 132 5.54 -9.39 18.68
N ARG A 133 4.38 -9.65 19.30
CA ARG A 133 4.07 -10.89 20.00
C ARG A 133 4.18 -12.11 19.07
N ALA A 134 3.55 -12.08 17.90
CA ALA A 134 3.58 -13.19 16.97
C ALA A 134 5.02 -13.56 16.55
N ILE A 135 5.87 -12.56 16.33
CA ILE A 135 7.28 -12.79 15.97
C ILE A 135 8.07 -13.30 17.17
N THR A 136 7.99 -12.64 18.32
CA THR A 136 8.79 -13.01 19.50
C THR A 136 8.39 -14.34 20.09
N ASP A 137 7.09 -14.68 20.11
CA ASP A 137 6.60 -15.96 20.58
C ASP A 137 6.99 -17.12 19.64
N THR A 138 7.18 -16.82 18.33
CA THR A 138 7.55 -17.85 17.34
C THR A 138 9.04 -18.04 17.20
N PHE A 139 9.83 -16.97 17.18
CA PHE A 139 11.27 -17.00 16.84
C PHE A 139 12.19 -16.44 17.94
N GLY A 140 11.62 -15.96 19.05
CA GLY A 140 12.41 -15.33 20.11
C GLY A 140 12.91 -13.93 19.69
N ASN A 141 14.13 -13.61 20.07
CA ASN A 141 14.69 -12.27 19.86
C ASN A 141 15.39 -12.14 18.50
N VAL A 142 14.62 -12.16 17.43
CA VAL A 142 15.12 -11.85 16.08
C VAL A 142 14.81 -10.39 15.73
N PRO A 143 15.63 -9.69 14.93
CA PRO A 143 15.30 -8.37 14.40
C PRO A 143 13.99 -8.37 13.63
N TYR A 144 13.15 -7.37 13.85
CA TYR A 144 11.90 -7.20 13.12
C TYR A 144 11.58 -5.73 12.83
N CYS A 145 10.78 -5.51 11.79
CA CYS A 145 10.29 -4.20 11.42
C CYS A 145 8.87 -4.31 10.88
N VAL A 146 7.97 -3.46 11.36
CA VAL A 146 6.56 -3.39 10.94
C VAL A 146 6.30 -2.00 10.38
N VAL A 147 5.88 -1.91 9.13
CA VAL A 147 5.59 -0.64 8.45
C VAL A 147 4.29 -0.72 7.65
N ASN A 148 3.82 0.45 7.24
CA ASN A 148 2.67 0.57 6.35
C ASN A 148 2.93 -0.10 4.99
N ASP A 149 1.91 -0.69 4.39
CA ASP A 149 1.97 -1.35 3.08
C ASP A 149 2.30 -0.37 1.93
N GLY A 150 1.90 0.91 2.05
CA GLY A 150 2.31 1.96 1.15
C GLY A 150 3.82 2.22 1.19
N ASP A 151 4.43 2.25 2.38
CA ASP A 151 5.88 2.41 2.53
C ASP A 151 6.63 1.25 1.86
N VAL A 152 6.14 0.02 2.02
CA VAL A 152 6.70 -1.17 1.34
C VAL A 152 6.53 -1.06 -0.17
N THR A 153 5.43 -0.48 -0.63
CA THR A 153 5.18 -0.19 -2.06
C THR A 153 6.24 0.76 -2.63
N ALA A 154 6.52 1.87 -1.93
CA ALA A 154 7.55 2.83 -2.36
C ALA A 154 8.94 2.21 -2.33
N LEU A 155 9.24 1.40 -1.31
CA LEU A 155 10.50 0.67 -1.20
C LEU A 155 10.66 -0.35 -2.35
N ALA A 156 9.60 -1.06 -2.73
CA ALA A 156 9.60 -1.93 -3.90
C ALA A 156 9.98 -1.15 -5.17
N GLY A 157 9.48 0.08 -5.29
CA GLY A 157 9.86 1.01 -6.35
C GLY A 157 11.34 1.33 -6.33
N ALA A 158 11.87 1.73 -5.18
CA ALA A 158 13.27 2.09 -5.03
C ALA A 158 14.19 0.91 -5.38
N MET A 159 13.84 -0.29 -4.94
CA MET A 159 14.60 -1.51 -5.24
C MET A 159 14.49 -1.93 -6.71
N SER A 160 13.29 -1.87 -7.31
CA SER A 160 13.05 -2.25 -8.70
C SER A 160 13.70 -1.30 -9.68
N LEU A 161 13.56 0.01 -9.46
CA LEU A 161 14.09 1.05 -10.34
C LEU A 161 15.56 1.37 -10.06
N LYS A 162 16.08 0.95 -8.90
CA LYS A 162 17.40 1.33 -8.38
C LYS A 162 17.58 2.85 -8.31
N GLU A 163 16.53 3.52 -7.89
CA GLU A 163 16.42 4.97 -7.76
C GLU A 163 15.84 5.33 -6.40
N ASN A 164 16.06 6.54 -5.95
CA ASN A 164 15.43 7.14 -4.78
C ASN A 164 14.48 8.26 -5.19
N ASN A 165 13.83 8.91 -4.24
CA ASN A 165 12.84 9.96 -4.47
C ASN A 165 11.61 9.46 -5.24
N ILE A 166 11.01 8.40 -4.70
CA ILE A 166 9.93 7.64 -5.34
C ILE A 166 8.66 7.71 -4.52
N LEU A 167 7.57 8.08 -5.17
CA LEU A 167 6.21 7.90 -4.68
C LEU A 167 5.68 6.56 -5.19
N GLY A 168 5.33 5.65 -4.30
CA GLY A 168 4.71 4.37 -4.64
C GLY A 168 3.20 4.45 -4.45
N ILE A 169 2.41 4.10 -5.46
CA ILE A 169 0.94 4.09 -5.39
C ILE A 169 0.45 2.69 -5.74
N ALA A 170 -0.13 2.00 -4.78
CA ALA A 170 -0.76 0.69 -4.97
C ALA A 170 -2.26 0.85 -5.19
N MET A 171 -2.75 0.51 -6.39
CA MET A 171 -4.16 0.54 -6.78
C MET A 171 -4.74 -0.88 -6.71
N GLY A 172 -5.16 -1.28 -5.52
CA GLY A 172 -5.69 -2.62 -5.23
C GLY A 172 -7.15 -2.63 -4.80
N THR A 173 -7.44 -3.35 -3.72
CA THR A 173 -8.74 -3.32 -3.02
C THR A 173 -9.00 -1.93 -2.44
N SER A 174 -7.93 -1.28 -1.96
CA SER A 174 -7.86 0.11 -1.55
C SER A 174 -6.70 0.78 -2.28
N GLU A 175 -6.49 2.05 -2.03
CA GLU A 175 -5.29 2.78 -2.39
C GLU A 175 -4.34 2.75 -1.19
N ALA A 176 -3.06 2.46 -1.43
CA ALA A 176 -2.00 2.61 -0.45
C ALA A 176 -0.85 3.39 -1.08
N VAL A 177 -0.29 4.33 -0.34
CA VAL A 177 0.77 5.21 -0.83
C VAL A 177 1.91 5.26 0.17
N GLY A 178 3.14 5.29 -0.34
CA GLY A 178 4.33 5.50 0.44
C GLY A 178 5.34 6.36 -0.30
N PHE A 179 6.32 6.84 0.41
CA PHE A 179 7.36 7.70 -0.16
C PHE A 179 8.74 7.34 0.37
N VAL A 180 9.66 7.16 -0.56
CA VAL A 180 11.10 7.03 -0.28
C VAL A 180 11.79 8.31 -0.71
N ASP A 181 12.51 8.96 0.20
CA ASP A 181 13.15 10.24 -0.02
C ASP A 181 14.38 10.17 -0.95
N THR A 182 15.05 11.30 -1.15
CA THR A 182 16.25 11.40 -2.00
C THR A 182 17.44 10.60 -1.48
N GLU A 183 17.44 10.25 -0.20
CA GLU A 183 18.49 9.47 0.46
C GLU A 183 18.13 7.98 0.60
N GLY A 184 16.96 7.57 0.06
CA GLY A 184 16.50 6.18 0.10
C GLY A 184 15.85 5.80 1.43
N ARG A 185 15.35 6.77 2.22
CA ARG A 185 14.77 6.55 3.54
C ARG A 185 13.25 6.67 3.50
N ILE A 186 12.58 5.91 4.36
CA ILE A 186 11.16 6.09 4.66
C ILE A 186 11.01 7.25 5.63
N THR A 187 10.17 8.24 5.29
CA THR A 187 10.04 9.51 6.00
C THR A 187 9.30 9.39 7.32
N GLY A 188 8.45 8.39 7.48
CA GLY A 188 7.52 8.26 8.61
C GLY A 188 6.31 9.19 8.50
N TRP A 189 6.08 9.81 7.36
CA TRP A 189 4.85 10.53 7.04
C TRP A 189 3.71 9.52 6.89
N LEU A 190 2.46 9.95 7.15
CA LEU A 190 1.31 9.04 7.08
C LEU A 190 1.00 8.57 5.65
N ASN A 191 1.30 9.41 4.66
CA ASN A 191 1.11 9.13 3.22
C ASN A 191 -0.33 8.69 2.84
N GLU A 192 -1.33 9.13 3.59
CA GLU A 192 -2.74 8.72 3.43
C GLU A 192 -3.42 9.44 2.26
N LEU A 193 -2.84 9.33 1.05
CA LEU A 193 -3.38 9.96 -0.15
C LEU A 193 -4.72 9.35 -0.58
N ALA A 194 -5.06 8.16 -0.09
CA ALA A 194 -6.38 7.56 -0.23
C ALA A 194 -7.53 8.49 0.22
N PHE A 195 -7.27 9.40 1.16
CA PHE A 195 -8.26 10.33 1.72
C PHE A 195 -8.09 11.78 1.25
N VAL A 196 -7.14 12.03 0.35
CA VAL A 196 -6.92 13.34 -0.24
C VAL A 196 -7.96 13.63 -1.33
N PRO A 197 -8.50 14.86 -1.45
CA PRO A 197 -9.44 15.23 -2.50
C PRO A 197 -8.86 15.04 -3.90
N VAL A 198 -9.59 14.32 -4.76
CA VAL A 198 -9.27 14.07 -6.17
C VAL A 198 -10.34 14.66 -7.08
N ASP A 199 -11.59 14.63 -6.64
CA ASP A 199 -12.74 15.14 -7.38
C ASP A 199 -13.55 16.09 -6.51
N ALA A 200 -13.59 17.35 -6.88
CA ALA A 200 -14.33 18.41 -6.20
C ALA A 200 -15.85 18.42 -6.52
N ASN A 201 -16.36 17.48 -7.33
CA ASN A 201 -17.77 17.36 -7.61
C ASN A 201 -18.54 17.02 -6.32
N PRO A 202 -19.54 17.83 -5.89
CA PRO A 202 -20.34 17.54 -4.70
C PRO A 202 -21.07 16.19 -4.75
N GLU A 203 -21.33 15.67 -5.96
CA GLU A 203 -21.98 14.38 -6.19
C GLU A 203 -20.97 13.24 -6.42
N ALA A 204 -19.67 13.49 -6.19
CA ALA A 204 -18.67 12.44 -6.26
C ALA A 204 -18.93 11.36 -5.20
N MET A 205 -18.38 10.18 -5.44
CA MET A 205 -18.56 9.04 -4.55
C MET A 205 -18.03 9.35 -3.15
N ARG A 206 -18.84 9.04 -2.13
CA ARG A 206 -18.44 9.12 -0.72
C ARG A 206 -17.70 7.85 -0.32
N ASP A 207 -16.62 7.99 0.41
CA ASP A 207 -15.97 6.87 1.06
C ASP A 207 -16.73 6.45 2.32
N GLU A 208 -16.98 5.15 2.46
CA GLU A 208 -17.80 4.60 3.54
C GLU A 208 -17.08 4.63 4.89
N TRP A 209 -15.77 4.69 4.87
CA TRP A 209 -14.94 4.65 6.09
C TRP A 209 -14.65 6.05 6.63
N SER A 210 -14.12 6.94 5.79
CA SER A 210 -13.79 8.30 6.22
C SER A 210 -14.99 9.25 6.19
N GLY A 211 -15.97 8.97 5.33
CA GLY A 211 -17.08 9.87 5.02
C GLY A 211 -16.73 10.97 4.01
N ASP A 212 -15.51 11.01 3.50
CA ASP A 212 -15.03 12.00 2.54
C ASP A 212 -15.65 11.78 1.16
N ILE A 213 -15.87 12.88 0.43
CA ILE A 213 -16.43 12.88 -0.93
C ILE A 213 -15.29 13.11 -1.91
N GLY A 214 -15.21 12.26 -2.95
CA GLY A 214 -14.27 12.47 -4.05
C GLY A 214 -12.80 12.25 -3.69
N CYS A 215 -12.50 11.45 -2.67
CA CYS A 215 -11.13 11.16 -2.24
C CYS A 215 -10.45 10.06 -3.08
N GLY A 216 -9.13 9.97 -2.98
CA GLY A 216 -8.24 9.15 -3.78
C GLY A 216 -8.66 7.68 -3.89
N VAL A 217 -9.01 7.03 -2.78
CA VAL A 217 -9.42 5.62 -2.77
C VAL A 217 -10.60 5.32 -3.69
N LYS A 218 -11.46 6.30 -3.97
CA LYS A 218 -12.61 6.15 -4.89
C LYS A 218 -12.24 6.33 -6.37
N TYR A 219 -10.97 6.59 -6.66
CA TYR A 219 -10.41 6.75 -8.02
C TYR A 219 -9.27 5.79 -8.30
N PHE A 220 -8.36 5.60 -7.33
CA PHE A 220 -7.12 4.83 -7.49
C PHE A 220 -7.19 3.46 -6.80
N SER A 221 -8.35 2.81 -6.89
CA SER A 221 -8.61 1.46 -6.42
C SER A 221 -9.60 0.73 -7.32
N GLN A 222 -9.93 -0.51 -7.00
CA GLN A 222 -11.00 -1.24 -7.68
C GLN A 222 -12.35 -0.51 -7.66
N ASP A 223 -12.60 0.32 -6.63
CA ASP A 223 -13.82 1.12 -6.54
C ASP A 223 -13.90 2.16 -7.66
N GLY A 224 -12.78 2.74 -8.07
CA GLY A 224 -12.71 3.64 -9.23
C GLY A 224 -13.20 2.97 -10.51
N VAL A 225 -12.72 1.75 -10.77
CA VAL A 225 -13.17 0.96 -11.94
C VAL A 225 -14.65 0.61 -11.81
N ASN A 226 -15.07 0.12 -10.64
CA ASN A 226 -16.43 -0.35 -10.41
C ASN A 226 -17.48 0.77 -10.53
N LYS A 227 -17.18 1.99 -10.09
CA LYS A 227 -18.09 3.13 -10.21
C LYS A 227 -18.17 3.72 -11.61
N LEU A 228 -17.06 3.65 -12.36
CA LEU A 228 -17.00 4.20 -13.72
C LEU A 228 -17.61 3.25 -14.75
N ALA A 229 -17.54 1.93 -14.51
CA ALA A 229 -18.05 0.93 -15.44
C ALA A 229 -19.54 1.12 -15.80
N PRO A 230 -20.49 1.32 -14.86
CA PRO A 230 -21.89 1.60 -15.20
C PRO A 230 -22.06 2.92 -15.96
N ARG A 231 -21.25 3.94 -15.65
CA ARG A 231 -21.28 5.23 -16.38
C ARG A 231 -20.81 5.07 -17.83
N ALA A 232 -19.94 4.11 -18.09
CA ALA A 232 -19.51 3.74 -19.43
C ALA A 232 -20.49 2.77 -20.14
N GLY A 233 -21.60 2.39 -19.51
CA GLY A 233 -22.59 1.46 -20.05
C GLY A 233 -22.19 -0.03 -19.92
N ILE A 234 -21.33 -0.35 -18.93
CA ILE A 234 -20.98 -1.74 -18.59
C ILE A 234 -21.82 -2.15 -17.38
N GLU A 235 -22.71 -3.11 -17.57
CA GLU A 235 -23.49 -3.69 -16.49
C GLU A 235 -22.63 -4.65 -15.67
N LEU A 236 -22.55 -4.42 -14.36
CA LEU A 236 -21.88 -5.29 -13.40
C LEU A 236 -22.93 -5.99 -12.55
N GLY A 237 -22.86 -7.32 -12.49
CA GLY A 237 -23.81 -8.12 -11.70
C GLY A 237 -23.77 -7.69 -10.21
N GLU A 238 -24.93 -7.51 -9.61
CA GLU A 238 -25.06 -7.09 -8.20
C GLU A 238 -24.46 -8.11 -7.22
N ALA A 239 -24.55 -9.39 -7.55
CA ALA A 239 -24.03 -10.49 -6.74
C ALA A 239 -22.48 -10.59 -6.77
N LEU A 240 -21.82 -9.91 -7.71
CA LEU A 240 -20.36 -9.95 -7.83
C LEU A 240 -19.70 -9.12 -6.73
N SER A 241 -18.66 -9.67 -6.13
CA SER A 241 -17.76 -8.93 -5.25
C SER A 241 -17.03 -7.82 -6.02
N PRO A 242 -16.51 -6.77 -5.35
CA PRO A 242 -15.76 -5.71 -6.01
C PRO A 242 -14.58 -6.20 -6.86
N ALA A 243 -13.88 -7.25 -6.40
CA ALA A 243 -12.78 -7.85 -7.13
C ALA A 243 -13.24 -8.62 -8.39
N GLU A 244 -14.40 -9.27 -8.36
CA GLU A 244 -14.99 -9.93 -9.53
C GLU A 244 -15.49 -8.92 -10.55
N LYS A 245 -16.08 -7.80 -10.10
CA LYS A 245 -16.45 -6.68 -10.96
C LYS A 245 -15.25 -6.11 -11.70
N LEU A 246 -14.12 -5.90 -11.01
CA LEU A 246 -12.86 -5.49 -11.64
C LEU A 246 -12.43 -6.47 -12.72
N LYS A 247 -12.48 -7.80 -12.46
CA LYS A 247 -12.13 -8.83 -13.45
C LYS A 247 -13.01 -8.77 -14.69
N VAL A 248 -14.30 -8.44 -14.56
CA VAL A 248 -15.19 -8.26 -15.72
C VAL A 248 -14.69 -7.12 -16.60
N VAL A 249 -14.36 -5.96 -16.02
CA VAL A 249 -13.88 -4.80 -16.79
C VAL A 249 -12.52 -5.06 -17.39
N GLN A 250 -11.62 -5.74 -16.66
CA GLN A 250 -10.30 -6.16 -17.18
C GLN A 250 -10.44 -7.07 -18.41
N ARG A 251 -11.32 -8.06 -18.34
CA ARG A 251 -11.57 -8.94 -19.49
C ARG A 251 -12.09 -8.16 -20.70
N LEU A 252 -13.07 -7.27 -20.52
CA LEU A 252 -13.57 -6.42 -21.61
C LEU A 252 -12.46 -5.56 -22.20
N MET A 253 -11.55 -5.05 -21.37
CA MET A 253 -10.38 -4.28 -21.81
C MET A 253 -9.43 -5.13 -22.67
N GLU A 254 -9.17 -6.38 -22.29
CA GLU A 254 -8.36 -7.32 -23.09
C GLU A 254 -9.02 -7.65 -24.44
N GLU A 255 -10.36 -7.73 -24.47
CA GLU A 255 -11.18 -7.95 -25.67
C GLU A 255 -11.28 -6.70 -26.57
N GLY A 256 -10.79 -5.53 -26.12
CA GLY A 256 -10.79 -4.28 -26.88
C GLY A 256 -12.11 -3.50 -26.80
N ASP A 257 -12.90 -3.68 -25.77
CA ASP A 257 -14.16 -2.93 -25.56
C ASP A 257 -13.84 -1.47 -25.22
N GLU A 258 -14.30 -0.55 -26.08
CA GLU A 258 -14.07 0.90 -25.92
C GLU A 258 -14.71 1.49 -24.64
N ARG A 259 -15.74 0.85 -24.10
CA ARG A 259 -16.36 1.27 -22.82
C ARG A 259 -15.42 0.99 -21.67
N ALA A 260 -14.77 -0.18 -21.67
CA ALA A 260 -13.73 -0.51 -20.69
C ALA A 260 -12.52 0.43 -20.86
N ALA A 261 -12.08 0.70 -22.09
CA ALA A 261 -11.03 1.67 -22.33
C ALA A 261 -11.37 3.08 -21.79
N ALA A 262 -12.62 3.52 -21.92
CA ALA A 262 -13.06 4.81 -21.38
C ALA A 262 -12.93 4.87 -19.84
N VAL A 263 -13.20 3.77 -19.13
CA VAL A 263 -13.00 3.67 -17.67
C VAL A 263 -11.54 3.91 -17.32
N TYR A 264 -10.61 3.18 -17.96
CA TYR A 264 -9.18 3.31 -17.66
C TYR A 264 -8.59 4.66 -18.08
N ARG A 265 -9.06 5.25 -19.22
CA ARG A 265 -8.70 6.62 -19.61
C ARG A 265 -9.11 7.63 -18.55
N SER A 266 -10.33 7.52 -18.00
CA SER A 266 -10.80 8.43 -16.95
C SER A 266 -9.89 8.36 -15.71
N ILE A 267 -9.49 7.17 -15.28
CA ILE A 267 -8.56 7.00 -14.16
C ILE A 267 -7.20 7.66 -14.47
N GLY A 268 -6.69 7.49 -15.70
CA GLY A 268 -5.45 8.13 -16.13
C GLY A 268 -5.50 9.66 -16.11
N VAL A 269 -6.64 10.25 -16.46
CA VAL A 269 -6.85 11.71 -16.37
C VAL A 269 -6.81 12.17 -14.91
N TYR A 270 -7.59 11.53 -14.04
CA TYR A 270 -7.57 11.85 -12.60
C TYR A 270 -6.18 11.69 -12.00
N LEU A 271 -5.45 10.64 -12.38
CA LEU A 271 -4.09 10.40 -11.91
C LEU A 271 -3.16 11.55 -12.29
N ALA A 272 -3.20 12.04 -13.53
CA ALA A 272 -2.35 13.14 -13.98
C ALA A 272 -2.52 14.41 -13.16
N HIS A 273 -3.76 14.83 -12.93
CA HIS A 273 -4.05 16.00 -12.12
C HIS A 273 -3.64 15.80 -10.65
N SER A 274 -3.87 14.60 -10.10
CA SER A 274 -3.45 14.26 -8.74
C SER A 274 -1.93 14.24 -8.60
N LEU A 275 -1.20 13.72 -9.58
CA LEU A 275 0.26 13.71 -9.57
C LEU A 275 0.86 15.10 -9.62
N ALA A 276 0.24 16.05 -10.34
CA ALA A 276 0.65 17.46 -10.32
C ALA A 276 0.53 18.06 -8.92
N TYR A 277 -0.52 17.70 -8.18
CA TYR A 277 -0.70 18.11 -6.79
C TYR A 277 0.29 17.38 -5.86
N TYR A 278 0.42 16.06 -6.00
CA TYR A 278 1.29 15.25 -5.13
C TYR A 278 2.78 15.63 -5.29
N GLU A 279 3.23 15.88 -6.54
CA GLU A 279 4.61 16.31 -6.77
C GLU A 279 4.93 17.63 -6.05
N SER A 280 3.97 18.55 -5.98
CA SER A 280 4.17 19.82 -5.27
C SER A 280 4.41 19.66 -3.75
N LEU A 281 3.98 18.52 -3.18
CA LEU A 281 4.17 18.19 -1.76
C LEU A 281 5.40 17.33 -1.53
N TYR A 282 5.63 16.32 -2.40
CA TYR A 282 6.68 15.32 -2.22
C TYR A 282 7.97 15.66 -2.98
N GLY A 283 7.89 16.46 -4.03
CA GLY A 283 9.04 16.74 -4.93
C GLY A 283 9.58 15.45 -5.57
N CYS A 284 8.73 14.43 -5.78
CA CYS A 284 9.14 13.13 -6.26
C CYS A 284 9.60 13.16 -7.73
N ARG A 285 10.56 12.31 -8.09
CA ARG A 285 11.06 12.18 -9.47
C ARG A 285 10.44 11.01 -10.19
N SER A 286 10.10 9.95 -9.47
CA SER A 286 9.52 8.75 -10.04
C SER A 286 8.27 8.36 -9.27
N VAL A 287 7.27 7.84 -9.99
CA VAL A 287 6.05 7.27 -9.42
C VAL A 287 5.97 5.81 -9.85
N LEU A 288 6.01 4.91 -8.86
CA LEU A 288 5.74 3.50 -9.11
C LEU A 288 4.24 3.24 -8.96
N LEU A 289 3.62 2.71 -10.00
CA LEU A 289 2.21 2.33 -10.03
C LEU A 289 2.09 0.81 -10.01
N LEU A 290 1.36 0.27 -9.06
CA LEU A 290 1.17 -1.17 -8.95
C LEU A 290 -0.24 -1.52 -8.44
N GLY A 291 -0.51 -2.81 -8.29
CA GLY A 291 -1.80 -3.32 -7.83
C GLY A 291 -2.66 -3.88 -8.96
N ARG A 292 -3.78 -4.49 -8.57
CA ARG A 292 -4.64 -5.23 -9.51
C ARG A 292 -5.24 -4.34 -10.60
N VAL A 293 -5.52 -3.08 -10.31
CA VAL A 293 -6.05 -2.11 -11.29
C VAL A 293 -5.05 -1.84 -12.41
N MET A 294 -3.75 -1.88 -12.07
CA MET A 294 -2.65 -1.63 -13.01
C MET A 294 -2.25 -2.85 -13.85
N SER A 295 -2.99 -3.96 -13.75
CA SER A 295 -2.69 -5.19 -14.49
C SER A 295 -3.20 -5.16 -15.93
N GLY A 296 -2.40 -5.67 -16.87
CA GLY A 296 -2.75 -5.81 -18.28
C GLY A 296 -2.92 -4.48 -19.02
N LYS A 297 -3.62 -4.51 -20.15
CA LYS A 297 -3.82 -3.33 -21.03
C LYS A 297 -4.46 -2.13 -20.33
N GLY A 298 -5.25 -2.36 -19.27
CA GLY A 298 -5.85 -1.28 -18.51
C GLY A 298 -4.80 -0.41 -17.82
N GLY A 299 -3.81 -1.02 -17.18
CA GLY A 299 -2.70 -0.30 -16.55
C GLY A 299 -1.85 0.48 -17.55
N ASP A 300 -1.55 -0.13 -18.70
CA ASP A 300 -0.82 0.55 -19.78
C ASP A 300 -1.59 1.78 -20.29
N LEU A 301 -2.93 1.68 -20.39
CA LEU A 301 -3.77 2.79 -20.82
C LEU A 301 -3.87 3.90 -19.76
N ILE A 302 -3.90 3.56 -18.48
CA ILE A 302 -3.82 4.56 -17.39
C ILE A 302 -2.53 5.37 -17.54
N ILE A 303 -1.38 4.70 -17.66
CA ILE A 303 -0.07 5.36 -17.78
C ILE A 303 -0.02 6.25 -19.02
N SER A 304 -0.32 5.70 -20.20
CA SER A 304 -0.24 6.47 -21.44
C SER A 304 -1.19 7.67 -21.47
N THR A 305 -2.36 7.54 -20.88
CA THR A 305 -3.32 8.67 -20.73
C THR A 305 -2.77 9.71 -19.76
N CYS A 306 -2.29 9.28 -18.59
CA CYS A 306 -1.69 10.15 -17.59
C CYS A 306 -0.52 10.95 -18.19
N GLU A 307 0.41 10.28 -18.88
CA GLU A 307 1.54 10.94 -19.57
C GLU A 307 1.08 11.92 -20.63
N SER A 308 -0.01 11.62 -21.37
CA SER A 308 -0.55 12.57 -22.35
C SER A 308 -1.06 13.84 -21.67
N VAL A 309 -1.88 13.70 -20.64
CA VAL A 309 -2.41 14.85 -19.88
C VAL A 309 -1.27 15.66 -19.24
N LEU A 310 -0.27 15.00 -18.67
CA LEU A 310 0.91 15.69 -18.12
C LEU A 310 1.63 16.50 -19.19
N ARG A 311 1.84 15.95 -20.39
CA ARG A 311 2.48 16.69 -21.51
C ARG A 311 1.67 17.90 -21.96
N ASP A 312 0.34 17.74 -22.02
CA ASP A 312 -0.55 18.75 -22.57
C ASP A 312 -0.84 19.88 -21.56
N GLU A 313 -1.00 19.54 -20.28
CA GLU A 313 -1.45 20.48 -19.25
C GLU A 313 -0.36 20.87 -18.23
N TYR A 314 0.67 20.00 -18.05
CA TYR A 314 1.76 20.19 -17.09
C TYR A 314 3.13 19.92 -17.72
N PRO A 315 3.52 20.62 -18.81
CA PRO A 315 4.72 20.29 -19.58
C PRO A 315 6.04 20.33 -18.77
N GLU A 316 6.13 21.20 -17.76
CA GLU A 316 7.32 21.25 -16.90
C GLU A 316 7.41 20.00 -16.01
N LEU A 317 6.28 19.50 -15.53
CA LEU A 317 6.20 18.28 -14.73
C LEU A 317 6.46 17.04 -15.59
N ALA A 318 5.88 16.99 -16.79
CA ALA A 318 6.09 15.87 -17.73
C ALA A 318 7.58 15.67 -18.06
N GLY A 319 8.38 16.71 -18.03
CA GLY A 319 9.84 16.64 -18.22
C GLY A 319 10.63 16.14 -17.02
N LYS A 320 10.03 16.08 -15.85
CA LYS A 320 10.69 15.75 -14.57
C LYS A 320 10.23 14.45 -13.95
N LEU A 321 8.93 14.12 -14.13
CA LEU A 321 8.28 13.00 -13.47
C LEU A 321 8.27 11.76 -14.37
N ARG A 322 8.78 10.65 -13.87
CA ARG A 322 8.76 9.37 -14.54
C ARG A 322 7.69 8.46 -13.93
N LEU A 323 6.80 7.91 -14.76
CA LEU A 323 5.86 6.87 -14.37
C LEU A 323 6.47 5.49 -14.67
N ALA A 324 6.31 4.55 -13.75
CA ALA A 324 6.87 3.21 -13.89
C ALA A 324 5.93 2.14 -13.34
N LEU A 325 5.99 0.95 -13.91
CA LEU A 325 5.45 -0.28 -13.33
C LEU A 325 6.59 -1.07 -12.68
N PRO A 326 6.31 -1.90 -11.66
CA PRO A 326 7.31 -2.77 -11.10
C PRO A 326 7.84 -3.75 -12.16
N ASP A 327 9.09 -4.15 -12.03
CA ASP A 327 9.69 -5.16 -12.88
C ASP A 327 9.01 -6.54 -12.68
N GLU A 328 9.38 -7.51 -13.51
CA GLU A 328 8.77 -8.84 -13.51
C GLU A 328 9.06 -9.60 -12.20
N TYR A 329 10.24 -9.39 -11.61
CA TYR A 329 10.60 -10.00 -10.34
C TYR A 329 9.68 -9.51 -9.22
N PHE A 330 9.55 -8.19 -9.02
CA PHE A 330 8.71 -7.61 -7.98
C PHE A 330 7.22 -7.87 -8.20
N ARG A 331 6.76 -7.98 -9.46
CA ARG A 331 5.39 -8.43 -9.75
C ARG A 331 5.12 -9.86 -9.28
N ARG A 332 6.11 -10.74 -9.38
CA ARG A 332 5.99 -12.17 -9.02
C ARG A 332 6.08 -12.40 -7.52
N VAL A 333 7.10 -11.83 -6.86
CA VAL A 333 7.37 -12.07 -5.43
C VAL A 333 6.51 -11.23 -4.50
N GLY A 334 6.00 -10.08 -4.99
CA GLY A 334 5.06 -9.23 -4.26
C GLY A 334 5.68 -8.47 -3.09
N GLN A 335 4.81 -7.79 -2.34
CA GLN A 335 5.20 -6.95 -1.21
C GLN A 335 5.81 -7.74 -0.05
N SER A 336 5.42 -9.01 0.14
CA SER A 336 5.99 -9.84 1.21
C SER A 336 7.50 -10.05 1.08
N ALA A 337 8.02 -10.26 -0.15
CA ALA A 337 9.47 -10.39 -0.34
C ALA A 337 10.21 -9.06 -0.10
N VAL A 338 9.60 -7.93 -0.46
CA VAL A 338 10.14 -6.59 -0.13
C VAL A 338 10.11 -6.36 1.37
N ALA A 339 9.02 -6.74 2.05
CA ALA A 339 8.92 -6.64 3.51
C ALA A 339 10.05 -7.41 4.21
N ALA A 340 10.48 -8.57 3.69
CA ALA A 340 11.60 -9.32 4.25
C ALA A 340 12.89 -8.49 4.36
N SER A 341 13.08 -7.50 3.48
CA SER A 341 14.26 -6.63 3.46
C SER A 341 14.25 -5.50 4.50
N LEU A 342 13.15 -5.32 5.24
CA LEU A 342 12.97 -4.15 6.13
C LEU A 342 13.97 -4.12 7.30
N PRO A 343 14.11 -5.17 8.13
CA PRO A 343 14.96 -5.10 9.30
C PRO A 343 16.43 -5.29 8.96
N GLU A 344 17.30 -4.54 9.63
CA GLU A 344 18.73 -4.77 9.62
C GLU A 344 19.07 -5.93 10.58
N ILE A 345 19.95 -6.84 10.14
CA ILE A 345 20.54 -7.87 11.02
C ILE A 345 21.78 -7.27 11.67
N THR A 346 21.64 -6.82 12.91
CA THR A 346 22.80 -6.39 13.71
C THR A 346 23.63 -7.61 14.11
N LYS A 347 24.89 -7.63 13.65
CA LYS A 347 25.86 -8.69 13.98
C LYS A 347 26.38 -8.57 15.40
#